data_872afaafae0ed9f492d9c49a94080592
#
_entry.id   872afaafae0ed9f492d9c49a94080592
#
_cell.length_a   1.000
_cell.length_b   1.000
_cell.length_c   1.000
_cell.angle_alpha   90.00
_cell.angle_beta   90.00
_cell.angle_gamma   90.00
#
_symmetry.space_group_name_H-M   'P 1'
#
loop_
_entity.id
_entity.type
_entity.pdbx_description
1 polymer ?
#
loop_
_entity_poly.entity_id
_entity_poly.type
_entity_poly.pdbx_seq_one_letter_code
_entity_poly.pdbx_strand_id
1 'polypeptide(L)'
;ILVQQNDYVRAGQPLSDGAITPNDILNIEGPTKVQEYIVNEIQEVYRLQGVKINDKHFEVIVRQMMLKAEIIESGDTRFLEGQSVHKADIMEANDELYGMMFVTDAGDSTELHKGQLVSVRRLRDENSRLKREDKQLIEAREAMPATSTPLLQGITRASLQTQSFISAASFQETTKVLNEAAISGKEDHLLGLKENVIVGHLIPAGTGVRAFQNLIVGSKEAYEELMEEA
;
A
#
# COMPACT_ATOMS: atom_id res chain seq x y z
N ILE A 1 -8.96 -36.50 -15.63
CA ILE A 1 -9.91 -35.51 -16.16
C ILE A 1 -11.13 -35.55 -15.26
N LEU A 2 -11.52 -34.42 -14.70
CA LEU A 2 -12.63 -34.29 -13.74
C LEU A 2 -13.96 -33.93 -14.42
N VAL A 3 -13.94 -33.54 -15.69
CA VAL A 3 -15.11 -33.10 -16.47
C VAL A 3 -15.35 -34.00 -17.68
N GLN A 4 -16.62 -34.14 -18.08
CA GLN A 4 -17.04 -34.91 -19.25
C GLN A 4 -17.51 -34.00 -20.37
N GLN A 5 -17.70 -34.57 -21.55
CA GLN A 5 -18.21 -33.84 -22.72
C GLN A 5 -19.60 -33.28 -22.40
N ASN A 6 -19.82 -31.99 -22.67
CA ASN A 6 -21.04 -31.22 -22.40
C ASN A 6 -21.30 -30.85 -20.92
N ASP A 7 -20.35 -31.07 -20.03
CA ASP A 7 -20.47 -30.55 -18.67
C ASP A 7 -20.35 -29.01 -18.67
N TYR A 8 -21.15 -28.39 -17.81
CA TYR A 8 -21.01 -26.96 -17.57
C TYR A 8 -19.88 -26.71 -16.59
N VAL A 9 -18.90 -25.89 -16.99
CA VAL A 9 -17.76 -25.50 -16.18
C VAL A 9 -17.78 -24.02 -15.86
N ARG A 10 -17.36 -23.65 -14.65
CA ARG A 10 -17.22 -22.25 -14.22
C ARG A 10 -15.77 -21.81 -14.35
N ALA A 11 -15.55 -20.50 -14.43
CA ALA A 11 -14.22 -19.93 -14.37
C ALA A 11 -13.54 -20.37 -13.05
N GLY A 12 -12.26 -20.82 -13.13
CA GLY A 12 -11.52 -21.35 -11.98
C GLY A 12 -11.74 -22.81 -11.65
N GLN A 13 -12.73 -23.47 -12.24
CA GLN A 13 -12.97 -24.90 -11.99
C GLN A 13 -11.87 -25.76 -12.62
N PRO A 14 -11.19 -26.64 -11.85
CA PRO A 14 -10.15 -27.52 -12.38
C PRO A 14 -10.75 -28.54 -13.36
N LEU A 15 -10.14 -28.68 -14.53
CA LEU A 15 -10.55 -29.65 -15.55
C LEU A 15 -9.87 -30.98 -15.37
N SER A 16 -8.72 -31.02 -14.73
CA SER A 16 -7.96 -32.21 -14.42
C SER A 16 -7.49 -32.18 -12.96
N ASP A 17 -7.25 -33.36 -12.42
CA ASP A 17 -6.61 -33.50 -11.12
C ASP A 17 -5.15 -33.06 -11.22
N GLY A 18 -4.69 -32.24 -10.25
CA GLY A 18 -3.33 -31.69 -10.22
C GLY A 18 -3.21 -30.50 -9.29
N ALA A 19 -1.98 -30.07 -9.00
CA ALA A 19 -1.73 -28.90 -8.18
C ALA A 19 -2.10 -27.60 -8.95
N ILE A 20 -2.88 -26.75 -8.30
CA ILE A 20 -3.26 -25.45 -8.82
C ILE A 20 -2.28 -24.42 -8.25
N THR A 21 -1.75 -23.51 -9.10
CA THR A 21 -0.88 -22.45 -8.59
C THR A 21 -1.72 -21.33 -7.96
N PRO A 22 -1.32 -20.80 -6.79
CA PRO A 22 -2.05 -19.70 -6.17
C PRO A 22 -2.16 -18.45 -7.07
N ASN A 23 -1.17 -18.25 -7.97
CA ASN A 23 -1.21 -17.15 -8.93
C ASN A 23 -2.33 -17.31 -9.98
N ASP A 24 -2.61 -18.54 -10.42
CA ASP A 24 -3.70 -18.79 -11.37
C ASP A 24 -5.05 -18.51 -10.72
N ILE A 25 -5.23 -18.92 -9.44
CA ILE A 25 -6.43 -18.58 -8.68
C ILE A 25 -6.58 -17.07 -8.53
N LEU A 26 -5.46 -16.35 -8.26
CA LEU A 26 -5.47 -14.89 -8.15
C LEU A 26 -5.96 -14.22 -9.43
N ASN A 27 -5.47 -14.68 -10.57
CA ASN A 27 -5.78 -14.08 -11.87
C ASN A 27 -7.21 -14.39 -12.34
N ILE A 28 -7.76 -15.55 -11.96
CA ILE A 28 -9.05 -16.04 -12.45
C ILE A 28 -10.18 -15.71 -11.46
N GLU A 29 -10.01 -16.02 -10.19
CA GLU A 29 -11.04 -15.92 -9.16
C GLU A 29 -10.88 -14.72 -8.23
N GLY A 30 -9.70 -14.10 -8.25
CA GLY A 30 -9.41 -12.88 -7.50
C GLY A 30 -8.80 -13.12 -6.09
N PRO A 31 -8.50 -12.02 -5.36
CA PRO A 31 -7.71 -12.06 -4.13
C PRO A 31 -8.36 -12.82 -2.97
N THR A 32 -9.69 -12.73 -2.84
CA THR A 32 -10.41 -13.39 -1.75
C THR A 32 -10.30 -14.91 -1.83
N LYS A 33 -10.42 -15.47 -3.02
CA LYS A 33 -10.34 -16.92 -3.22
C LYS A 33 -8.94 -17.47 -2.99
N VAL A 34 -7.91 -16.72 -3.37
CA VAL A 34 -6.52 -17.10 -3.06
C VAL A 34 -6.29 -17.14 -1.55
N GLN A 35 -6.82 -16.17 -0.82
CA GLN A 35 -6.68 -16.14 0.64
C GLN A 35 -7.36 -17.36 1.29
N GLU A 36 -8.59 -17.66 0.90
CA GLU A 36 -9.30 -18.85 1.35
C GLU A 36 -8.53 -20.14 1.02
N TYR A 37 -8.04 -20.25 -0.20
CA TYR A 37 -7.27 -21.40 -0.66
C TYR A 37 -6.01 -21.62 0.18
N ILE A 38 -5.17 -20.58 0.34
CA ILE A 38 -3.91 -20.68 1.10
C ILE A 38 -4.17 -21.04 2.56
N VAL A 39 -5.17 -20.42 3.20
CA VAL A 39 -5.51 -20.75 4.61
C VAL A 39 -5.98 -22.18 4.74
N ASN A 40 -6.84 -22.66 3.84
CA ASN A 40 -7.36 -24.02 3.87
C ASN A 40 -6.24 -25.06 3.68
N GLU A 41 -5.37 -24.87 2.69
CA GLU A 41 -4.24 -25.78 2.42
C GLU A 41 -3.27 -25.86 3.62
N ILE A 42 -2.95 -24.73 4.24
CA ILE A 42 -2.10 -24.71 5.42
C ILE A 42 -2.79 -25.42 6.59
N GLN A 43 -4.06 -25.16 6.83
CA GLN A 43 -4.82 -25.78 7.89
C GLN A 43 -4.96 -27.30 7.70
N GLU A 44 -5.12 -27.75 6.47
CA GLU A 44 -5.18 -29.19 6.17
C GLU A 44 -3.88 -29.89 6.59
N VAL A 45 -2.72 -29.34 6.25
CA VAL A 45 -1.41 -29.88 6.65
C VAL A 45 -1.28 -29.96 8.18
N TYR A 46 -1.69 -28.91 8.91
CA TYR A 46 -1.64 -28.91 10.38
C TYR A 46 -2.62 -29.90 11.00
N ARG A 47 -3.84 -30.02 10.46
CA ARG A 47 -4.84 -30.99 10.91
C ARG A 47 -4.37 -32.44 10.73
N LEU A 48 -3.70 -32.75 9.62
CA LEU A 48 -3.10 -34.07 9.38
C LEU A 48 -2.04 -34.44 10.45
N GLN A 49 -1.37 -33.39 11.00
CA GLN A 49 -0.40 -33.59 12.09
C GLN A 49 -1.04 -33.51 13.49
N GLY A 50 -2.36 -33.40 13.59
CA GLY A 50 -3.08 -33.30 14.86
C GLY A 50 -2.95 -31.95 15.58
N VAL A 51 -2.41 -30.94 14.92
CA VAL A 51 -2.21 -29.59 15.49
C VAL A 51 -3.44 -28.72 15.19
N LYS A 52 -3.97 -28.06 16.23
CA LYS A 52 -5.08 -27.12 16.11
C LYS A 52 -4.54 -25.68 16.24
N ILE A 53 -4.64 -24.90 15.18
CA ILE A 53 -4.26 -23.49 15.14
C ILE A 53 -5.47 -22.68 14.67
N ASN A 54 -5.66 -21.49 15.24
CA ASN A 54 -6.73 -20.60 14.80
C ASN A 54 -6.37 -20.00 13.43
N ASP A 55 -7.34 -19.95 12.52
CA ASP A 55 -7.19 -19.44 11.15
C ASP A 55 -6.65 -18.01 11.10
N LYS A 56 -6.95 -17.19 12.10
CA LYS A 56 -6.51 -15.79 12.19
C LYS A 56 -5.00 -15.62 12.14
N HIS A 57 -4.23 -16.58 12.63
CA HIS A 57 -2.76 -16.52 12.57
C HIS A 57 -2.25 -16.60 11.13
N PHE A 58 -2.91 -17.41 10.30
CA PHE A 58 -2.59 -17.53 8.87
C PHE A 58 -3.16 -16.37 8.06
N GLU A 59 -4.37 -15.93 8.37
CA GLU A 59 -5.04 -14.80 7.71
C GLU A 59 -4.19 -13.52 7.79
N VAL A 60 -3.60 -13.23 8.95
CA VAL A 60 -2.70 -12.08 9.12
C VAL A 60 -1.47 -12.18 8.22
N ILE A 61 -0.86 -13.38 8.13
CA ILE A 61 0.31 -13.60 7.28
C ILE A 61 -0.06 -13.46 5.80
N VAL A 62 -1.14 -14.09 5.37
CA VAL A 62 -1.61 -14.04 3.98
C VAL A 62 -1.98 -12.61 3.58
N ARG A 63 -2.59 -11.84 4.49
CA ARG A 63 -2.83 -10.40 4.27
C ARG A 63 -1.53 -9.64 3.99
N GLN A 64 -0.47 -9.91 4.75
CA GLN A 64 0.84 -9.28 4.53
C GLN A 64 1.47 -9.68 3.20
N MET A 65 1.27 -10.93 2.75
CA MET A 65 1.72 -11.41 1.44
C MET A 65 1.04 -10.70 0.27
N MET A 66 -0.14 -10.14 0.48
CA MET A 66 -0.98 -9.49 -0.54
C MET A 66 -1.13 -7.97 -0.35
N LEU A 67 -0.26 -7.34 0.44
CA LEU A 67 -0.30 -5.89 0.70
C LEU A 67 0.07 -5.05 -0.53
N LYS A 68 0.87 -5.59 -1.43
CA LYS A 68 1.37 -4.88 -2.61
C LYS A 68 0.56 -5.20 -3.85
N ALA A 69 0.60 -4.26 -4.78
CA ALA A 69 0.10 -4.42 -6.13
C ALA A 69 1.17 -3.97 -7.12
N GLU A 70 1.12 -4.49 -8.32
CA GLU A 70 1.97 -4.13 -9.44
C GLU A 70 1.24 -3.11 -10.31
N ILE A 71 1.90 -2.03 -10.65
CA ILE A 71 1.36 -0.99 -11.52
C ILE A 71 1.37 -1.50 -12.96
N ILE A 72 0.21 -1.50 -13.62
CA ILE A 72 0.09 -1.84 -15.05
C ILE A 72 0.30 -0.57 -15.88
N GLU A 73 -0.51 0.44 -15.61
CA GLU A 73 -0.44 1.74 -16.25
C GLU A 73 -0.25 2.80 -15.17
N SER A 74 0.77 3.63 -15.34
CA SER A 74 1.08 4.68 -14.36
C SER A 74 0.11 5.85 -14.39
N GLY A 75 -0.61 6.05 -15.52
CA GLY A 75 -1.42 7.24 -15.70
C GLY A 75 -0.61 8.51 -15.49
N ASP A 76 -1.20 9.47 -14.79
CA ASP A 76 -0.54 10.75 -14.42
C ASP A 76 -0.01 10.73 -12.97
N THR A 77 0.17 9.53 -12.39
CA THR A 77 0.74 9.36 -11.04
C THR A 77 2.26 9.38 -11.07
N ARG A 78 2.88 9.45 -9.89
CA ARG A 78 4.33 9.38 -9.68
C ARG A 78 4.93 7.98 -9.83
N PHE A 79 4.12 6.95 -10.06
CA PHE A 79 4.57 5.57 -10.13
C PHE A 79 5.11 5.22 -11.50
N LEU A 80 5.95 4.17 -11.54
CA LEU A 80 6.47 3.59 -12.78
C LEU A 80 5.72 2.30 -13.11
N GLU A 81 5.57 2.01 -14.40
CA GLU A 81 5.01 0.74 -14.87
C GLU A 81 5.87 -0.44 -14.41
N GLY A 82 5.22 -1.52 -13.97
CA GLY A 82 5.88 -2.69 -13.38
C GLY A 82 6.42 -2.48 -11.95
N GLN A 83 6.22 -1.31 -11.35
CA GLN A 83 6.61 -1.05 -9.97
C GLN A 83 5.68 -1.77 -8.99
N SER A 84 6.26 -2.42 -7.97
CA SER A 84 5.52 -3.02 -6.86
C SER A 84 5.33 -2.01 -5.74
N VAL A 85 4.12 -1.55 -5.53
CA VAL A 85 3.76 -0.48 -4.58
C VAL A 85 2.74 -0.99 -3.56
N HIS A 86 2.68 -0.38 -2.39
CA HIS A 86 1.67 -0.68 -1.39
C HIS A 86 0.27 -0.23 -1.89
N LYS A 87 -0.74 -1.05 -1.68
CA LYS A 87 -2.11 -0.75 -2.15
C LYS A 87 -2.65 0.58 -1.62
N ALA A 88 -2.33 0.91 -0.35
CA ALA A 88 -2.76 2.17 0.25
C ALA A 88 -2.15 3.38 -0.47
N ASP A 89 -0.85 3.32 -0.82
CA ASP A 89 -0.16 4.41 -1.51
C ASP A 89 -0.74 4.66 -2.92
N ILE A 90 -1.19 3.59 -3.60
CA ILE A 90 -1.84 3.70 -4.91
C ILE A 90 -3.22 4.36 -4.76
N MET A 91 -3.98 3.97 -3.74
CA MET A 91 -5.29 4.56 -3.47
C MET A 91 -5.15 6.04 -3.13
N GLU A 92 -4.22 6.40 -2.25
CA GLU A 92 -3.93 7.78 -1.86
C GLU A 92 -3.52 8.63 -3.08
N ALA A 93 -2.60 8.14 -3.90
CA ALA A 93 -2.19 8.86 -5.11
C ALA A 93 -3.32 9.02 -6.13
N ASN A 94 -4.19 8.03 -6.27
CA ASN A 94 -5.37 8.13 -7.14
C ASN A 94 -6.41 9.10 -6.57
N ASP A 95 -6.59 9.13 -5.25
CA ASP A 95 -7.49 10.07 -4.58
C ASP A 95 -6.99 11.52 -4.71
N GLU A 96 -5.66 11.74 -4.65
CA GLU A 96 -5.06 13.05 -4.90
C GLU A 96 -5.31 13.56 -6.34
N LEU A 97 -5.38 12.64 -7.33
CA LEU A 97 -5.68 13.00 -8.71
C LEU A 97 -7.17 13.28 -8.95
N TYR A 98 -8.04 12.88 -8.03
CA TYR A 98 -9.47 13.07 -8.21
C TYR A 98 -9.83 14.56 -8.31
N GLY A 99 -10.46 14.95 -9.42
CA GLY A 99 -10.80 16.33 -9.73
C GLY A 99 -9.61 17.21 -10.13
N MET A 100 -8.45 16.62 -10.44
CA MET A 100 -7.31 17.31 -11.04
C MET A 100 -7.33 17.25 -12.56
N MET A 101 -6.75 18.24 -13.20
CA MET A 101 -6.61 18.34 -14.64
C MET A 101 -5.13 18.29 -15.02
N PHE A 102 -4.82 17.54 -16.05
CA PHE A 102 -3.49 17.46 -16.64
C PHE A 102 -3.38 18.43 -17.81
N VAL A 103 -2.44 19.38 -17.75
CA VAL A 103 -2.23 20.38 -18.78
C VAL A 103 -1.57 19.72 -20.00
N THR A 104 -2.29 19.65 -21.12
CA THR A 104 -1.79 19.14 -22.40
C THR A 104 -1.07 20.21 -23.20
N ASP A 105 -1.61 21.42 -23.19
CA ASP A 105 -0.99 22.61 -23.80
C ASP A 105 -1.17 23.80 -22.86
N ALA A 106 -0.07 24.49 -22.58
CA ALA A 106 -0.06 25.64 -21.68
C ALA A 106 -0.54 26.95 -22.36
N GLY A 107 -0.71 26.97 -23.68
CA GLY A 107 -1.03 28.20 -24.42
C GLY A 107 -0.04 29.34 -24.10
N ASP A 108 -0.59 30.52 -23.88
CA ASP A 108 0.21 31.70 -23.50
C ASP A 108 0.31 31.90 -21.97
N SER A 109 0.06 30.90 -21.19
CA SER A 109 0.18 30.98 -19.71
C SER A 109 1.65 31.09 -19.27
N THR A 110 1.91 31.99 -18.32
CA THR A 110 3.22 32.16 -17.67
C THR A 110 3.30 31.37 -16.34
N GLU A 111 2.15 30.93 -15.80
CA GLU A 111 2.08 30.27 -14.48
C GLU A 111 1.95 28.75 -14.58
N LEU A 112 1.34 28.25 -15.65
CA LEU A 112 1.10 26.82 -15.83
C LEU A 112 1.95 26.31 -16.99
N HIS A 113 2.48 25.10 -16.81
CA HIS A 113 3.36 24.46 -17.78
C HIS A 113 2.74 23.15 -18.29
N LYS A 114 3.10 22.77 -19.51
CA LYS A 114 2.73 21.48 -20.07
C LYS A 114 3.19 20.32 -19.16
N GLY A 115 2.30 19.35 -18.91
CA GLY A 115 2.57 18.21 -18.05
C GLY A 115 2.31 18.45 -16.56
N GLN A 116 1.78 19.62 -16.18
CA GLN A 116 1.48 19.95 -14.79
C GLN A 116 0.07 19.48 -14.41
N LEU A 117 -0.08 18.96 -13.20
CA LEU A 117 -1.37 18.68 -12.57
C LEU A 117 -1.88 19.91 -11.85
N VAL A 118 -3.11 20.31 -12.15
CA VAL A 118 -3.75 21.50 -11.58
C VAL A 118 -5.19 21.23 -11.20
N SER A 119 -5.69 21.92 -10.19
CA SER A 119 -7.11 21.82 -9.84
C SER A 119 -7.99 22.51 -10.91
N VAL A 120 -9.19 21.99 -11.10
CA VAL A 120 -10.18 22.58 -12.03
C VAL A 120 -10.42 24.05 -11.76
N ARG A 121 -10.41 24.45 -10.47
CA ARG A 121 -10.59 25.86 -10.08
C ARG A 121 -9.45 26.72 -10.59
N ARG A 122 -8.20 26.33 -10.34
CA ARG A 122 -7.02 27.11 -10.77
C ARG A 122 -6.95 27.21 -12.30
N LEU A 123 -7.24 26.12 -13.02
CA LEU A 123 -7.31 26.13 -14.48
C LEU A 123 -8.36 27.11 -14.99
N ARG A 124 -9.55 27.13 -14.38
CA ARG A 124 -10.65 28.03 -14.77
C ARG A 124 -10.30 29.50 -14.50
N ASP A 125 -9.68 29.78 -13.37
CA ASP A 125 -9.26 31.16 -13.00
C ASP A 125 -8.21 31.66 -13.97
N GLU A 126 -7.21 30.84 -14.32
CA GLU A 126 -6.16 31.21 -15.28
C GLU A 126 -6.71 31.37 -16.69
N ASN A 127 -7.55 30.48 -17.18
CA ASN A 127 -8.22 30.61 -18.47
C ASN A 127 -9.11 31.85 -18.53
N SER A 128 -9.73 32.25 -17.42
CA SER A 128 -10.50 33.48 -17.35
C SER A 128 -9.62 34.71 -17.44
N ARG A 129 -8.39 34.66 -16.89
CA ARG A 129 -7.38 35.75 -17.02
C ARG A 129 -6.89 35.86 -18.46
N LEU A 130 -6.48 34.72 -19.06
CA LEU A 130 -6.00 34.69 -20.46
C LEU A 130 -7.05 35.20 -21.44
N LYS A 131 -8.32 34.83 -21.22
CA LYS A 131 -9.45 35.29 -22.05
C LYS A 131 -9.64 36.81 -21.97
N ARG A 132 -9.38 37.48 -20.83
CA ARG A 132 -9.45 38.92 -20.69
C ARG A 132 -8.31 39.65 -21.40
N GLU A 133 -7.17 38.95 -21.56
CA GLU A 133 -5.97 39.46 -22.22
C GLU A 133 -5.93 39.10 -23.72
N ASP A 134 -6.99 38.47 -24.27
CA ASP A 134 -7.09 37.96 -25.65
C ASP A 134 -5.91 37.04 -26.04
N LYS A 135 -5.46 36.21 -25.07
CA LYS A 135 -4.40 35.19 -25.22
C LYS A 135 -4.94 33.80 -25.46
N GLN A 136 -4.06 32.91 -25.95
CA GLN A 136 -4.38 31.53 -26.17
C GLN A 136 -4.69 30.81 -24.84
N LEU A 137 -5.81 30.09 -24.80
CA LEU A 137 -6.26 29.37 -23.60
C LEU A 137 -5.46 28.11 -23.39
N ILE A 138 -5.44 27.66 -22.14
CA ILE A 138 -4.80 26.40 -21.71
C ILE A 138 -5.74 25.24 -22.07
N GLU A 139 -5.20 24.22 -22.74
CA GLU A 139 -5.88 22.95 -22.97
C GLU A 139 -5.47 21.94 -21.91
N ALA A 140 -6.46 21.29 -21.30
CA ALA A 140 -6.23 20.31 -20.27
C ALA A 140 -7.23 19.16 -20.39
N ARG A 141 -6.81 17.93 -20.04
CA ARG A 141 -7.65 16.76 -19.89
C ARG A 141 -7.81 16.38 -18.41
N GLU A 142 -8.77 15.55 -18.11
CA GLU A 142 -8.84 14.94 -16.77
C GLU A 142 -7.60 14.09 -16.50
N ALA A 143 -7.12 14.15 -15.26
CA ALA A 143 -5.99 13.34 -14.82
C ALA A 143 -6.37 11.86 -14.82
N MET A 144 -5.50 11.00 -15.34
CA MET A 144 -5.72 9.56 -15.43
C MET A 144 -5.13 8.87 -14.18
N PRO A 145 -5.93 8.11 -13.42
CA PRO A 145 -5.43 7.36 -12.28
C PRO A 145 -4.55 6.18 -12.72
N ALA A 146 -3.68 5.73 -11.83
CA ALA A 146 -2.91 4.50 -12.05
C ALA A 146 -3.80 3.26 -11.95
N THR A 147 -3.57 2.29 -12.84
CA THR A 147 -4.18 0.96 -12.77
C THR A 147 -3.19 -0.05 -12.21
N SER A 148 -3.67 -0.99 -11.39
CA SER A 148 -2.80 -1.95 -10.72
C SER A 148 -3.45 -3.32 -10.62
N THR A 149 -2.60 -4.36 -10.58
CA THR A 149 -3.01 -5.75 -10.35
C THR A 149 -2.53 -6.21 -8.96
N PRO A 150 -3.35 -6.92 -8.18
CA PRO A 150 -2.92 -7.45 -6.90
C PRO A 150 -1.77 -8.44 -7.08
N LEU A 151 -0.72 -8.29 -6.25
CA LEU A 151 0.47 -9.12 -6.30
C LEU A 151 0.49 -10.06 -5.09
N LEU A 152 0.67 -11.36 -5.34
CA LEU A 152 0.93 -12.34 -4.29
C LEU A 152 2.43 -12.55 -4.13
N GLN A 153 2.96 -12.22 -2.97
CA GLN A 153 4.38 -12.39 -2.63
C GLN A 153 4.58 -13.57 -1.68
N GLY A 154 5.67 -14.32 -1.85
CA GLY A 154 6.09 -15.31 -0.86
C GLY A 154 6.45 -14.66 0.48
N ILE A 155 6.39 -15.41 1.58
CA ILE A 155 6.62 -14.93 2.96
C ILE A 155 7.95 -14.19 3.09
N THR A 156 9.05 -14.76 2.57
CA THR A 156 10.38 -14.17 2.64
C THR A 156 10.43 -12.81 1.93
N ARG A 157 9.89 -12.72 0.72
CA ARG A 157 9.86 -11.47 -0.05
C ARG A 157 9.00 -10.42 0.62
N ALA A 158 7.84 -10.81 1.15
CA ALA A 158 6.96 -9.91 1.90
C ALA A 158 7.64 -9.35 3.15
N SER A 159 8.43 -10.18 3.86
CA SER A 159 9.17 -9.77 5.07
C SER A 159 10.36 -8.85 4.76
N LEU A 160 11.02 -9.01 3.62
CA LEU A 160 12.15 -8.16 3.20
C LEU A 160 11.71 -6.84 2.58
N GLN A 161 10.50 -6.77 2.04
CA GLN A 161 9.95 -5.59 1.40
C GLN A 161 8.97 -4.82 2.29
N THR A 162 9.14 -4.88 3.60
CA THR A 162 8.39 -4.06 4.57
C THR A 162 8.76 -2.58 4.45
N GLN A 163 7.92 -1.70 4.98
CA GLN A 163 8.18 -0.25 4.99
C GLN A 163 9.45 0.09 5.79
N SER A 164 9.64 -0.58 6.95
CA SER A 164 10.83 -0.42 7.78
C SER A 164 12.00 -1.25 7.24
N PHE A 165 13.05 -0.57 6.78
CA PHE A 165 14.28 -1.25 6.36
C PHE A 165 15.08 -1.82 7.55
N ILE A 166 14.97 -1.25 8.74
CA ILE A 166 15.60 -1.78 9.97
C ILE A 166 14.98 -3.13 10.32
N SER A 167 13.65 -3.23 10.26
CA SER A 167 12.93 -4.48 10.49
C SER A 167 13.31 -5.55 9.46
N ALA A 168 13.38 -5.19 8.18
CA ALA A 168 13.79 -6.09 7.11
C ALA A 168 15.23 -6.57 7.27
N ALA A 169 16.18 -5.66 7.54
CA ALA A 169 17.60 -5.96 7.73
C ALA A 169 17.86 -6.92 8.91
N SER A 170 17.02 -6.84 9.94
CA SER A 170 17.15 -7.75 11.10
C SER A 170 16.62 -9.17 10.85
N PHE A 171 15.92 -9.39 9.74
CA PHE A 171 15.38 -10.70 9.39
C PHE A 171 16.37 -11.52 8.55
N GLN A 172 16.75 -11.04 7.38
CA GLN A 172 17.70 -11.69 6.47
C GLN A 172 18.40 -10.65 5.58
N GLU A 173 19.49 -11.05 4.94
CA GLU A 173 20.23 -10.24 3.95
C GLU A 173 20.60 -8.83 4.45
N THR A 174 21.01 -8.72 5.73
CA THR A 174 21.27 -7.45 6.43
C THR A 174 22.09 -6.47 5.60
N THR A 175 23.23 -6.91 5.04
CA THR A 175 24.13 -6.06 4.27
C THR A 175 23.48 -5.52 3.00
N LYS A 176 22.73 -6.38 2.28
CA LYS A 176 22.06 -6.01 1.04
C LYS A 176 20.94 -5.00 1.29
N VAL A 177 20.10 -5.26 2.30
CA VAL A 177 19.00 -4.37 2.68
C VAL A 177 19.50 -3.00 3.12
N LEU A 178 20.56 -2.95 3.94
CA LEU A 178 21.16 -1.69 4.39
C LEU A 178 21.80 -0.91 3.25
N ASN A 179 22.51 -1.59 2.35
CA ASN A 179 23.10 -0.95 1.17
C ASN A 179 22.03 -0.37 0.25
N GLU A 180 20.97 -1.12 -0.02
CA GLU A 180 19.85 -0.65 -0.84
C GLU A 180 19.13 0.55 -0.20
N ALA A 181 18.91 0.50 1.11
CA ALA A 181 18.33 1.61 1.86
C ALA A 181 19.22 2.87 1.82
N ALA A 182 20.53 2.69 1.96
CA ALA A 182 21.50 3.81 1.90
C ALA A 182 21.55 4.44 0.50
N ILE A 183 21.60 3.63 -0.56
CA ILE A 183 21.65 4.12 -1.95
C ILE A 183 20.36 4.86 -2.31
N SER A 184 19.21 4.35 -1.87
CA SER A 184 17.89 4.95 -2.14
C SER A 184 17.51 6.07 -1.17
N GLY A 185 18.33 6.37 -0.15
CA GLY A 185 18.04 7.42 0.85
C GLY A 185 16.75 7.16 1.63
N LYS A 186 16.45 5.90 1.95
CA LYS A 186 15.22 5.56 2.69
C LYS A 186 15.26 6.08 4.13
N GLU A 187 14.16 6.64 4.58
CA GLU A 187 13.92 6.98 5.99
C GLU A 187 13.02 5.93 6.64
N ASP A 188 13.34 5.55 7.89
CA ASP A 188 12.52 4.67 8.70
C ASP A 188 11.76 5.50 9.74
N HIS A 189 10.45 5.50 9.66
CA HIS A 189 9.59 6.29 10.53
C HIS A 189 9.38 5.66 11.93
N LEU A 190 9.98 4.50 12.20
CA LEU A 190 9.91 3.79 13.48
C LEU A 190 8.48 3.55 13.98
N LEU A 191 7.57 3.18 13.08
CA LEU A 191 6.16 2.99 13.38
C LEU A 191 5.85 1.63 14.03
N GLY A 192 6.68 0.62 13.80
CA GLY A 192 6.48 -0.73 14.31
C GLY A 192 7.20 -0.96 15.66
N LEU A 193 7.02 -2.15 16.20
CA LEU A 193 7.62 -2.54 17.47
C LEU A 193 9.09 -2.89 17.33
N LYS A 194 9.44 -3.65 16.29
CA LYS A 194 10.75 -4.26 16.10
C LYS A 194 11.85 -3.23 15.89
N GLU A 195 11.63 -2.25 15.03
CA GLU A 195 12.55 -1.16 14.77
C GLU A 195 12.82 -0.29 16.01
N ASN A 196 11.78 0.04 16.77
CA ASN A 196 11.95 0.79 18.01
C ASN A 196 12.76 0.03 19.04
N VAL A 197 12.53 -1.28 19.20
CA VAL A 197 13.32 -2.13 20.12
C VAL A 197 14.78 -2.19 19.67
N ILE A 198 15.06 -2.32 18.37
CA ILE A 198 16.44 -2.39 17.85
C ILE A 198 17.19 -1.09 18.11
N VAL A 199 16.54 0.07 17.92
CA VAL A 199 17.13 1.39 18.13
C VAL A 199 17.22 1.75 19.63
N GLY A 200 16.49 1.04 20.50
CA GLY A 200 16.45 1.28 21.95
C GLY A 200 15.42 2.34 22.35
N HIS A 201 14.45 2.64 21.50
CA HIS A 201 13.33 3.51 21.83
C HIS A 201 12.21 2.72 22.53
N LEU A 202 11.35 3.45 23.26
CA LEU A 202 10.10 2.88 23.75
C LEU A 202 9.22 2.44 22.59
N ILE A 203 8.56 1.30 22.75
CA ILE A 203 7.62 0.82 21.73
C ILE A 203 6.45 1.82 21.57
N PRO A 204 5.89 2.02 20.37
CA PRO A 204 4.81 2.97 20.13
C PRO A 204 3.46 2.41 20.64
N ALA A 205 3.41 2.05 21.93
CA ALA A 205 2.25 1.53 22.63
C ALA A 205 2.26 1.98 24.09
N GLY A 206 1.10 2.23 24.67
CA GLY A 206 0.98 2.68 26.05
C GLY A 206 1.76 3.98 26.31
N THR A 207 2.63 3.99 27.32
CA THR A 207 3.45 5.15 27.69
C THR A 207 4.49 5.57 26.64
N GLY A 208 4.80 4.72 25.68
CA GLY A 208 5.71 5.03 24.56
C GLY A 208 5.05 5.84 23.43
N VAL A 209 3.75 5.99 23.43
CA VAL A 209 3.04 6.85 22.48
C VAL A 209 3.22 8.30 22.86
N ARG A 210 3.78 9.12 21.96
CA ARG A 210 4.07 10.54 22.21
C ARG A 210 2.86 11.33 22.74
N ALA A 211 1.67 11.00 22.28
CA ALA A 211 0.43 11.64 22.73
C ALA A 211 0.11 11.38 24.22
N PHE A 212 0.66 10.29 24.80
CA PHE A 212 0.42 9.91 26.19
C PHE A 212 1.59 10.19 27.12
N GLN A 213 2.74 10.66 26.61
CA GLN A 213 3.91 10.96 27.42
C GLN A 213 3.65 12.04 28.47
N ASN A 214 2.79 13.00 28.15
CA ASN A 214 2.43 14.12 29.04
C ASN A 214 1.05 13.91 29.71
N LEU A 215 0.51 12.69 29.66
CA LEU A 215 -0.78 12.38 30.25
C LEU A 215 -0.60 12.07 31.73
N ILE A 216 -1.04 12.99 32.57
CA ILE A 216 -1.06 12.82 34.01
C ILE A 216 -2.41 12.19 34.37
N VAL A 217 -2.40 10.98 34.93
CA VAL A 217 -3.59 10.30 35.42
C VAL A 217 -3.65 10.55 36.93
N GLY A 218 -4.60 11.40 37.33
CA GLY A 218 -4.80 11.75 38.73
C GLY A 218 -6.22 12.29 38.95
N SER A 219 -6.56 12.58 40.23
CA SER A 219 -7.77 13.32 40.54
C SER A 219 -7.61 14.80 40.12
N LYS A 220 -8.72 15.52 40.01
CA LYS A 220 -8.70 16.95 39.72
C LYS A 220 -7.95 17.74 40.80
N GLU A 221 -8.07 17.28 42.03
CA GLU A 221 -7.35 17.85 43.19
C GLU A 221 -5.83 17.67 43.08
N ALA A 222 -5.36 16.47 42.68
CA ALA A 222 -3.94 16.20 42.45
C ALA A 222 -3.35 17.03 41.28
N TYR A 223 -4.16 17.37 40.28
CA TYR A 223 -3.75 18.27 39.22
C TYR A 223 -3.64 19.72 39.65
N GLU A 224 -4.60 20.20 40.49
CA GLU A 224 -4.58 21.54 41.04
C GLU A 224 -3.37 21.75 41.97
N GLU A 225 -3.02 20.75 42.80
CA GLU A 225 -1.80 20.76 43.64
C GLU A 225 -0.51 20.85 42.79
N LEU A 226 -0.39 20.09 41.71
CA LEU A 226 0.76 20.12 40.80
C LEU A 226 0.88 21.47 40.06
N MET A 227 -0.22 22.14 39.79
CA MET A 227 -0.22 23.45 39.14
C MET A 227 0.08 24.59 40.11
N GLU A 228 -0.13 24.40 41.42
CA GLU A 228 0.26 25.35 42.46
C GLU A 228 1.75 25.25 42.83
N GLU A 229 2.39 24.07 42.61
CA GLU A 229 3.82 23.85 42.85
C GLU A 229 4.70 24.24 41.64
N ALA A 230 4.16 24.47 40.44
CA ALA A 230 4.89 24.80 39.22
C ALA A 230 4.95 26.29 38.94
#